data_e1ec46a4e2c06f5158cb4ca7a7982f70
#
_entry.id   e1ec46a4e2c06f5158cb4ca7a7982f70
#
_cell.length_a   1.000
_cell.length_b   1.000
_cell.length_c   1.000
_cell.angle_alpha   90.00
_cell.angle_beta   90.00
_cell.angle_gamma   90.00
#
_symmetry.space_group_name_H-M   'P 1'
#
loop_
_entity.id
_entity.type
_entity.pdbx_description
1 polymer ?
#
loop_
_entity_poly.entity_id
_entity_poly.type
_entity_poly.pdbx_seq_one_letter_code
_entity_poly.pdbx_strand_id
1 'polypeptide(L)'
;MSEGASQGGAYRAGIQVTLKPGVFDPQGAAVAGALGTLGFAGVADVRVGRYVELRLTAPDEATARATVERMCETLLANLVIERYAFNLTQEAG
;
A
#
# COMPACT_ATOMS: atom_id res chain seq x y z
N MET A 1 -16.72 2.43 30.20
CA MET A 1 -16.06 2.60 30.00
C MET A 1 -15.48 2.92 29.61
N SER A 2 -15.92 2.93 29.33
CA SER A 2 -15.36 3.23 28.77
C SER A 2 -14.36 3.18 28.60
N GLU A 3 -14.37 2.81 29.19
CA GLU A 3 -13.11 2.60 28.99
C GLU A 3 -12.79 1.98 27.73
N GLY A 4 -13.57 1.16 27.20
CA GLY A 4 -13.36 0.57 25.91
C GLY A 4 -13.19 1.60 24.85
N ALA A 5 -13.98 2.62 24.89
CA ALA A 5 -13.88 3.68 23.92
C ALA A 5 -12.52 4.37 23.97
N SER A 6 -11.95 4.48 25.16
CA SER A 6 -10.66 5.14 25.29
C SER A 6 -9.50 4.23 24.95
N GLN A 7 -9.76 2.93 24.82
CA GLN A 7 -8.71 1.96 24.54
C GLN A 7 -8.58 1.63 23.08
N GLY A 8 -9.51 2.05 22.29
CA GLY A 8 -9.48 1.80 20.88
C GLY A 8 -9.22 3.06 20.10
N GLY A 9 -8.89 2.90 18.86
CA GLY A 9 -8.72 4.04 17.99
C GLY A 9 -9.10 3.69 16.58
N ALA A 10 -9.30 4.74 15.78
CA ALA A 10 -9.53 4.61 14.35
C ALA A 10 -8.22 4.90 13.65
N TYR A 11 -7.90 4.10 12.67
CA TYR A 11 -6.66 4.20 11.93
C TYR A 11 -6.97 4.18 10.45
N ARG A 12 -6.12 4.86 9.69
CA ARG A 12 -6.17 4.83 8.23
C ARG A 12 -4.88 4.23 7.73
N ALA A 13 -4.99 3.29 6.81
CA ALA A 13 -3.84 2.64 6.20
C ALA A 13 -3.83 2.97 4.71
N GLY A 14 -2.69 3.41 4.23
CA GLY A 14 -2.45 3.60 2.80
C GLY A 14 -1.48 2.53 2.34
N ILE A 15 -1.92 1.65 1.48
CA ILE A 15 -1.16 0.46 1.10
C ILE A 15 -0.79 0.59 -0.37
N GLN A 16 0.51 0.48 -0.65
CA GLN A 16 1.03 0.51 -2.00
C GLN A 16 1.46 -0.89 -2.39
N VAL A 17 0.93 -1.39 -3.50
CA VAL A 17 1.23 -2.73 -4.00
C VAL A 17 1.84 -2.60 -5.37
N THR A 18 3.04 -3.14 -5.54
CA THR A 18 3.75 -3.11 -6.82
C THR A 18 4.33 -4.49 -7.11
N LEU A 19 4.67 -4.71 -8.38
CA LEU A 19 5.34 -5.94 -8.76
C LEU A 19 6.75 -5.98 -8.17
N LYS A 20 7.19 -7.17 -7.81
CA LYS A 20 8.57 -7.38 -7.34
C LYS A 20 9.56 -7.01 -8.42
N PRO A 21 10.77 -6.58 -8.04
CA PRO A 21 11.84 -6.41 -9.00
C PRO A 21 12.06 -7.72 -9.75
N GLY A 22 12.30 -7.63 -11.04
CA GLY A 22 12.49 -8.81 -11.87
C GLY A 22 11.21 -9.37 -12.49
N VAL A 23 10.05 -8.96 -11.98
CA VAL A 23 8.78 -9.32 -12.62
C VAL A 23 8.48 -8.26 -13.67
N PHE A 24 8.19 -8.68 -14.89
CA PHE A 24 7.92 -7.75 -15.98
C PHE A 24 6.62 -7.00 -15.71
N ASP A 25 6.66 -5.69 -15.91
CA ASP A 25 5.54 -4.78 -15.69
C ASP A 25 5.15 -4.15 -17.04
N PRO A 26 4.19 -4.74 -17.76
CA PRO A 26 3.82 -4.19 -19.05
C PRO A 26 3.23 -2.80 -18.97
N GLN A 27 2.52 -2.48 -17.89
CA GLN A 27 1.97 -1.13 -17.71
C GLN A 27 3.08 -0.12 -17.48
N GLY A 28 4.04 -0.48 -16.63
CA GLY A 28 5.19 0.39 -16.38
C GLY A 28 6.00 0.63 -17.62
N ALA A 29 6.21 -0.41 -18.44
CA ALA A 29 6.92 -0.29 -19.69
C ALA A 29 6.20 0.63 -20.67
N ALA A 30 4.87 0.53 -20.73
CA ALA A 30 4.07 1.40 -21.61
C ALA A 30 4.15 2.86 -21.16
N VAL A 31 4.10 3.10 -19.85
CA VAL A 31 4.24 4.47 -19.34
C VAL A 31 5.62 5.03 -19.65
N ALA A 32 6.66 4.23 -19.44
CA ALA A 32 8.02 4.67 -19.72
C ALA A 32 8.19 5.03 -21.20
N GLY A 33 7.62 4.19 -22.08
CA GLY A 33 7.69 4.46 -23.52
C GLY A 33 6.96 5.74 -23.90
N ALA A 34 5.78 5.96 -23.32
CA ALA A 34 5.01 7.17 -23.60
C ALA A 34 5.73 8.42 -23.12
N LEU A 35 6.33 8.35 -21.92
CA LEU A 35 7.09 9.49 -21.41
C LEU A 35 8.28 9.82 -22.28
N GLY A 36 8.97 8.79 -22.78
CA GLY A 36 10.07 9.01 -23.71
C GLY A 36 9.62 9.69 -24.99
N THR A 37 8.48 9.25 -25.54
CA THR A 37 7.91 9.86 -26.74
C THR A 37 7.56 11.32 -26.52
N LEU A 38 7.13 11.67 -25.31
CA LEU A 38 6.78 13.05 -24.96
C LEU A 38 7.99 13.91 -24.64
N GLY A 39 9.19 13.35 -24.69
CA GLY A 39 10.40 14.12 -24.52
C GLY A 39 10.96 14.14 -23.10
N PHE A 40 10.44 13.33 -22.22
CA PHE A 40 10.96 13.24 -20.87
C PHE A 40 12.16 12.30 -20.84
N ALA A 41 13.35 12.91 -20.91
CA ALA A 41 14.59 12.14 -20.88
C ALA A 41 14.95 11.76 -19.45
N GLY A 42 15.66 10.66 -19.32
CA GLY A 42 16.16 10.25 -18.01
C GLY A 42 15.18 9.44 -17.17
N VAL A 43 14.01 9.12 -17.71
CA VAL A 43 13.06 8.28 -17.00
C VAL A 43 13.47 6.83 -17.16
N ALA A 44 13.61 6.14 -16.04
CA ALA A 44 13.98 4.73 -16.04
C ALA A 44 13.12 4.01 -15.02
N ASP A 45 12.87 2.73 -15.28
CA ASP A 45 12.30 1.82 -14.29
C ASP A 45 10.96 2.29 -13.73
N VAL A 46 10.01 2.52 -14.62
CA VAL A 46 8.66 2.90 -14.23
C VAL A 46 7.92 1.66 -13.75
N ARG A 47 7.30 1.76 -12.58
CA ARG A 47 6.49 0.70 -12.01
C ARG A 47 5.08 1.23 -11.80
N VAL A 48 4.10 0.47 -12.24
CA VAL A 48 2.69 0.80 -12.05
C VAL A 48 2.12 -0.21 -11.07
N GLY A 49 1.45 0.29 -10.06
CA GLY A 49 0.84 -0.56 -9.06
C GLY A 49 -0.50 -0.01 -8.65
N ARG A 50 -0.98 -0.49 -7.52
CA ARG A 50 -2.25 0.00 -7.01
C ARG A 50 -2.06 0.53 -5.60
N TYR A 51 -2.97 1.40 -5.23
CA TYR A 51 -3.00 2.00 -3.92
C TYR A 51 -4.35 1.66 -3.30
N VAL A 52 -4.31 1.10 -2.09
CA VAL A 52 -5.53 0.76 -1.35
C VAL A 52 -5.54 1.59 -0.09
N GLU A 53 -6.63 2.28 0.14
CA GLU A 53 -6.79 3.05 1.37
C GLU A 53 -7.96 2.47 2.14
N LEU A 54 -7.72 2.16 3.42
CA LEU A 54 -8.77 1.61 4.25
C LEU A 54 -8.70 2.20 5.66
N ARG A 55 -9.80 2.10 6.34
CA ARG A 55 -9.89 2.49 7.74
C ARG A 55 -10.25 1.28 8.57
N LEU A 56 -9.67 1.23 9.76
CA LEU A 56 -9.97 0.14 10.68
C LEU A 56 -9.94 0.66 12.10
N THR A 57 -10.58 -0.07 13.00
CA THR A 57 -10.47 0.21 14.42
C THR A 57 -9.64 -0.89 15.05
N ALA A 58 -8.87 -0.52 16.06
CA ALA A 58 -8.01 -1.45 16.75
C ALA A 58 -7.74 -0.92 18.15
N PRO A 59 -7.40 -1.78 19.11
CA PRO A 59 -7.13 -1.31 20.47
C PRO A 59 -5.89 -0.43 20.56
N ASP A 60 -4.90 -0.64 19.69
CA ASP A 60 -3.68 0.16 19.70
C ASP A 60 -3.04 0.12 18.33
N GLU A 61 -2.00 0.92 18.17
CA GLU A 61 -1.32 1.01 16.88
C GLU A 61 -0.63 -0.29 16.49
N ALA A 62 -0.02 -0.97 17.46
CA ALA A 62 0.68 -2.21 17.14
C ALA A 62 -0.29 -3.27 16.61
N THR A 63 -1.48 -3.36 17.19
CA THR A 63 -2.50 -4.29 16.72
C THR A 63 -3.01 -3.88 15.35
N ALA A 64 -3.21 -2.57 15.12
CA ALA A 64 -3.65 -2.08 13.82
C ALA A 64 -2.63 -2.43 12.76
N ARG A 65 -1.35 -2.23 13.03
CA ARG A 65 -0.28 -2.52 12.09
C ARG A 65 -0.23 -4.01 11.75
N ALA A 66 -0.29 -4.86 12.77
CA ALA A 66 -0.28 -6.31 12.54
C ALA A 66 -1.49 -6.75 11.72
N THR A 67 -2.64 -6.13 11.97
CA THR A 67 -3.86 -6.46 11.24
C THR A 67 -3.72 -6.07 9.77
N VAL A 68 -3.18 -4.89 9.49
CA VAL A 68 -2.98 -4.45 8.10
C VAL A 68 -2.00 -5.38 7.38
N GLU A 69 -0.93 -5.79 8.07
CA GLU A 69 0.00 -6.74 7.47
C GLU A 69 -0.70 -8.03 7.08
N ARG A 70 -1.55 -8.54 7.96
CA ARG A 70 -2.30 -9.76 7.65
C ARG A 70 -3.26 -9.57 6.50
N MET A 71 -3.90 -8.41 6.42
CA MET A 71 -4.77 -8.10 5.29
C MET A 71 -4.00 -8.11 3.98
N CYS A 72 -2.81 -7.52 3.97
CA CYS A 72 -1.99 -7.48 2.77
C CYS A 72 -1.60 -8.89 2.35
N GLU A 73 -1.18 -9.71 3.30
CA GLU A 73 -0.68 -11.06 3.01
C GLU A 73 -1.80 -12.02 2.64
N THR A 74 -3.00 -11.76 3.15
CA THR A 74 -4.13 -12.67 2.92
C THR A 74 -4.89 -12.33 1.65
N LEU A 75 -5.02 -11.03 1.33
CA LEU A 75 -5.91 -10.61 0.25
C LEU A 75 -5.34 -9.53 -0.65
N LEU A 76 -4.68 -8.50 -0.09
CA LEU A 76 -4.46 -7.28 -0.82
C LEU A 76 -3.29 -7.37 -1.79
N ALA A 77 -2.34 -8.25 -1.54
CA ALA A 77 -1.17 -8.41 -2.40
C ALA A 77 -0.97 -9.89 -2.73
N ASN A 78 -0.53 -10.14 -3.95
CA ASN A 78 -0.13 -11.48 -4.36
C ASN A 78 1.37 -11.61 -4.13
N LEU A 79 1.75 -12.23 -3.01
CA LEU A 79 3.14 -12.23 -2.58
C LEU A 79 4.06 -13.06 -3.45
N VAL A 80 3.51 -13.84 -4.39
CA VAL A 80 4.33 -14.55 -5.36
C VAL A 80 5.02 -13.57 -6.30
N ILE A 81 4.29 -12.56 -6.76
CA ILE A 81 4.78 -11.62 -7.77
C ILE A 81 4.76 -10.17 -7.30
N GLU A 82 4.10 -9.86 -6.18
CA GLU A 82 3.94 -8.50 -5.71
C GLU A 82 4.60 -8.30 -4.35
N ARG A 83 4.93 -7.06 -4.07
CA ARG A 83 5.35 -6.61 -2.75
C ARG A 83 4.45 -5.48 -2.33
N TYR A 84 4.44 -5.20 -1.03
CA TYR A 84 3.62 -4.12 -0.51
C TYR A 84 4.40 -3.30 0.51
N ALA A 85 3.95 -2.07 0.67
CA ALA A 85 4.38 -1.21 1.76
C ALA A 85 3.15 -0.43 2.19
N PHE A 86 3.11 -0.01 3.44
CA PHE A 86 1.98 0.78 3.90
C PHE A 86 2.42 1.77 4.95
N ASN A 87 1.63 2.82 5.07
CA ASN A 87 1.71 3.70 6.22
C ASN A 87 0.42 3.62 7.00
N LEU A 88 0.51 3.94 8.27
CA LEU A 88 -0.61 3.85 9.19
C LEU A 88 -0.69 5.17 9.95
N THR A 89 -1.87 5.78 9.95
CA THR A 89 -2.10 7.04 10.62
C THR A 89 -3.28 6.88 11.56
N GLN A 90 -3.10 7.29 12.82
CA GLN A 90 -4.22 7.31 13.75
C GLN A 90 -5.07 8.54 13.46
N GLU A 91 -6.36 8.33 13.32
CA GLU A 91 -7.26 9.42 13.04
C GLU A 91 -7.77 10.01 14.33
N ALA A 92 -7.86 11.33 14.38
CA ALA A 92 -8.42 12.02 15.50
C ALA A 92 -9.91 11.71 15.57
N GLY A 93 -10.35 11.36 16.72
CA GLY A 93 -11.68 10.90 16.85
C GLY A 93 -12.73 11.76 17.26
#